data_103fb012bb573ff0b5389f491d05ed54
#
_entry.id   103fb012bb573ff0b5389f491d05ed54
#
_cell.length_a   1.000
_cell.length_b   1.000
_cell.length_c   1.000
_cell.angle_alpha   90.00
_cell.angle_beta   90.00
_cell.angle_gamma   90.00
#
_symmetry.space_group_name_H-M   'P 1'
#
loop_
_entity.id
_entity.type
_entity.pdbx_description
1 polymer ?
#
loop_
_entity_poly.entity_id
_entity_poly.type
_entity_poly.pdbx_seq_one_letter_code
_entity_poly.pdbx_strand_id
1 'polypeptide(L)'
;MTVPTINAVINFSTGPAFAQAMILDSGLLGTNVLADAQALIVDVSNVVDGVTTTRGRNAQSDTFQTGTLTLRIVDQNGDFNPQNAAGPYYGLLTPLRKVQITGTYAGIEYPMFSGFITSYTTTTPKMATDVVYTTITAVDAFRLFQNSQISTVTLAEAGDLPGERINAILDEIAWPPSMREIKYGTTIFQADPGNPRTALAAMQTATISEYGAIYVDARGSLTLKDRAFCIDSQALPVTRFNDNGTDINYSNAIWRLDDTQVYNSASITKIGGTAQLAEDAASIEEYFVHSYNQQNLVMDTNDAALDYARAYVASRKDTRTRCDMIELDLFMDDYNDGILAALSLDFFDPVEITTNQPGNSTLVQTLQVFGVQHQVTPNSWKTSFTTLEPIIDGFILDSTLYGVLDTSVLAY
;
A
#
# COMPACT_ATOMS: atom_id res chain seq x y z
N MET A 1 -23.07 21.28 -6.62
CA MET A 1 -22.13 20.13 -6.63
C MET A 1 -21.38 20.15 -5.31
N THR A 2 -21.39 19.04 -4.56
CA THR A 2 -20.60 18.92 -3.31
C THR A 2 -19.27 18.29 -3.70
N VAL A 3 -18.21 19.07 -3.74
CA VAL A 3 -16.85 18.59 -4.03
C VAL A 3 -16.24 18.09 -2.71
N PRO A 4 -15.43 17.04 -2.71
CA PRO A 4 -14.74 16.61 -1.50
C PRO A 4 -13.76 17.70 -1.02
N THR A 5 -13.53 17.78 0.28
CA THR A 5 -12.57 18.69 0.90
C THR A 5 -11.39 17.91 1.45
N ILE A 6 -10.19 18.46 1.30
CA ILE A 6 -8.96 17.88 1.84
C ILE A 6 -8.74 18.41 3.27
N ASN A 7 -8.34 17.52 4.18
CA ASN A 7 -7.91 17.90 5.51
C ASN A 7 -6.48 17.42 5.72
N ALA A 8 -5.64 18.27 6.26
CA ALA A 8 -4.24 17.99 6.55
C ALA A 8 -3.91 18.37 7.99
N VAL A 9 -3.43 17.43 8.77
CA VAL A 9 -3.16 17.59 10.18
C VAL A 9 -1.73 17.16 10.49
N ILE A 10 -0.99 18.00 11.21
CA ILE A 10 0.38 17.72 11.67
C ILE A 10 0.40 17.65 13.19
N ASN A 11 0.97 16.56 13.72
CA ASN A 11 1.18 16.41 15.14
C ASN A 11 2.65 16.68 15.50
N PHE A 12 2.92 17.82 16.10
CA PHE A 12 4.26 18.24 16.50
C PHE A 12 4.70 17.66 17.85
N SER A 13 3.79 17.07 18.63
CA SER A 13 4.08 16.57 19.97
C SER A 13 4.69 15.18 19.99
N THR A 14 4.47 14.39 18.93
CA THR A 14 4.90 12.99 18.90
C THR A 14 5.99 12.77 17.87
N GLY A 15 7.12 12.20 18.32
CA GLY A 15 8.10 11.57 17.45
C GLY A 15 7.69 10.11 17.14
N PRO A 16 8.54 9.37 16.40
CA PRO A 16 8.25 7.98 16.05
C PRO A 16 8.37 7.00 17.25
N ALA A 17 8.99 7.41 18.35
CA ALA A 17 8.88 6.66 19.60
C ALA A 17 7.48 6.88 20.14
N PHE A 18 6.59 5.98 19.80
CA PHE A 18 5.16 6.01 20.10
C PHE A 18 4.87 5.89 21.61
N ALA A 19 5.25 6.90 22.38
CA ALA A 19 4.57 7.14 23.62
C ALA A 19 3.13 7.48 23.26
N GLN A 20 2.26 6.49 23.24
CA GLN A 20 0.83 6.76 23.12
C GLN A 20 0.43 7.62 24.28
N ALA A 21 0.05 8.87 23.98
CA ALA A 21 -0.56 9.72 24.99
C ALA A 21 -1.74 8.95 25.61
N MET A 22 -1.81 8.96 26.93
CA MET A 22 -2.91 8.34 27.66
C MET A 22 -4.19 9.11 27.34
N ILE A 23 -5.11 8.47 26.64
CA ILE A 23 -6.43 9.05 26.37
C ILE A 23 -7.33 8.70 27.55
N LEU A 24 -8.01 9.69 28.13
CA LEU A 24 -8.96 9.48 29.23
C LEU A 24 -10.04 8.47 28.78
N ASP A 25 -10.40 7.55 29.63
CA ASP A 25 -11.37 6.46 29.43
C ASP A 25 -10.96 5.30 28.49
N SER A 26 -9.84 5.41 27.76
CA SER A 26 -9.34 4.33 26.87
C SER A 26 -7.88 3.98 27.07
N GLY A 27 -7.13 4.81 27.80
CA GLY A 27 -5.71 4.57 28.07
C GLY A 27 -5.49 3.54 29.16
N LEU A 28 -4.55 2.62 28.93
CA LEU A 28 -4.14 1.59 29.89
C LEU A 28 -2.91 2.04 30.66
N LEU A 29 -2.98 2.05 31.98
CA LEU A 29 -1.83 2.25 32.87
C LEU A 29 -0.78 1.16 32.63
N GLY A 30 0.45 1.57 32.38
CA GLY A 30 1.56 0.67 32.05
C GLY A 30 1.77 0.42 30.55
N THR A 31 0.80 0.83 29.70
CA THR A 31 0.91 0.74 28.23
C THR A 31 0.98 2.14 27.59
N ASN A 32 0.25 3.09 28.16
CA ASN A 32 0.22 4.48 27.68
C ASN A 32 1.05 5.38 28.59
N VAL A 33 1.73 6.33 28.00
CA VAL A 33 2.52 7.34 28.73
C VAL A 33 1.69 8.60 28.94
N LEU A 34 1.67 9.12 30.18
CA LEU A 34 1.13 10.44 30.43
C LEU A 34 1.92 11.46 29.64
N ALA A 35 1.26 12.18 28.73
CA ALA A 35 1.92 13.21 27.95
C ALA A 35 2.39 14.33 28.91
N ASP A 36 3.69 14.61 28.87
CA ASP A 36 4.31 15.67 29.69
C ASP A 36 4.08 17.08 29.11
N ALA A 37 3.53 17.14 27.89
CA ALA A 37 3.20 18.38 27.22
C ALA A 37 1.84 18.27 26.53
N GLN A 38 1.14 19.39 26.44
CA GLN A 38 -0.10 19.50 25.67
C GLN A 38 0.18 19.10 24.21
N ALA A 39 -0.57 18.14 23.70
CA ALA A 39 -0.43 17.71 22.31
C ALA A 39 -0.67 18.90 21.37
N LEU A 40 0.33 19.28 20.59
CA LEU A 40 0.20 20.33 19.59
C LEU A 40 -0.15 19.68 18.24
N ILE A 41 -1.44 19.57 17.99
CA ILE A 41 -1.99 19.11 16.72
C ILE A 41 -2.43 20.35 15.96
N VAL A 42 -1.87 20.52 14.78
CA VAL A 42 -2.12 21.70 13.94
C VAL A 42 -2.87 21.26 12.67
N ASP A 43 -4.04 21.83 12.49
CA ASP A 43 -4.80 21.74 11.25
C ASP A 43 -4.27 22.78 10.26
N VAL A 44 -3.71 22.31 9.14
CA VAL A 44 -3.15 23.13 8.07
C VAL A 44 -4.03 23.15 6.83
N SER A 45 -5.23 22.58 6.89
CA SER A 45 -6.14 22.42 5.74
C SER A 45 -6.40 23.73 5.00
N ASN A 46 -6.54 24.83 5.74
CA ASN A 46 -6.85 26.15 5.17
C ASN A 46 -5.69 26.80 4.37
N VAL A 47 -4.47 26.31 4.52
CA VAL A 47 -3.29 26.84 3.83
C VAL A 47 -2.73 25.84 2.79
N VAL A 48 -3.41 24.72 2.58
CA VAL A 48 -3.02 23.72 1.58
C VAL A 48 -3.19 24.30 0.18
N ASP A 49 -2.11 24.27 -0.61
CA ASP A 49 -2.09 24.61 -2.03
C ASP A 49 -1.98 23.37 -2.92
N GLY A 50 -1.46 22.27 -2.41
CA GLY A 50 -1.40 21.01 -3.14
C GLY A 50 -1.04 19.83 -2.26
N VAL A 51 -1.65 18.68 -2.57
CA VAL A 51 -1.36 17.41 -1.93
C VAL A 51 -1.16 16.35 -3.01
N THR A 52 -0.10 15.60 -2.89
CA THR A 52 0.10 14.37 -3.67
C THR A 52 0.40 13.25 -2.70
N THR A 53 -0.42 12.23 -2.70
CA THR A 53 -0.18 10.98 -1.95
C THR A 53 -0.05 9.82 -2.91
N THR A 54 0.87 8.91 -2.63
CA THR A 54 1.02 7.67 -3.40
C THR A 54 1.21 6.52 -2.43
N ARG A 55 0.38 5.49 -2.53
CA ARG A 55 0.46 4.26 -1.74
C ARG A 55 0.31 3.04 -2.65
N GLY A 56 0.88 1.91 -2.27
CA GLY A 56 0.70 0.65 -2.95
C GLY A 56 1.94 0.13 -3.67
N ARG A 57 1.72 -0.63 -4.73
CA ARG A 57 2.77 -1.17 -5.61
C ARG A 57 2.53 -0.75 -7.05
N ASN A 58 3.57 -0.75 -7.85
CA ASN A 58 3.45 -0.58 -9.30
C ASN A 58 3.28 -1.95 -9.98
N ALA A 59 2.94 -1.94 -11.27
CA ALA A 59 2.70 -3.15 -12.06
C ALA A 59 3.90 -4.11 -12.14
N GLN A 60 5.12 -3.63 -11.90
CA GLN A 60 6.36 -4.40 -12.02
C GLN A 60 6.91 -4.93 -10.69
N SER A 61 6.31 -4.53 -9.57
CA SER A 61 6.79 -4.90 -8.24
C SER A 61 5.83 -5.86 -7.57
N ASP A 62 6.29 -7.01 -7.15
CA ASP A 62 5.51 -7.96 -6.34
C ASP A 62 5.43 -7.56 -4.86
N THR A 63 6.11 -6.47 -4.47
CA THR A 63 6.10 -5.95 -3.10
C THR A 63 5.53 -4.54 -3.05
N PHE A 64 4.77 -4.26 -2.00
CA PHE A 64 4.30 -2.91 -1.72
C PHE A 64 5.46 -1.98 -1.40
N GLN A 65 5.39 -0.77 -1.93
CA GLN A 65 6.41 0.25 -1.77
C GLN A 65 6.09 1.16 -0.59
N THR A 66 7.09 1.89 -0.11
CA THR A 66 6.90 2.96 0.88
C THR A 66 5.94 4.01 0.33
N GLY A 67 4.85 4.26 1.04
CA GLY A 67 3.93 5.33 0.70
C GLY A 67 4.58 6.70 0.88
N THR A 68 4.22 7.64 0.01
CA THR A 68 4.80 8.99 -0.01
C THR A 68 3.73 10.06 0.01
N LEU A 69 4.06 11.18 0.66
CA LEU A 69 3.26 12.41 0.67
C LEU A 69 4.12 13.59 0.27
N THR A 70 3.60 14.42 -0.61
CA THR A 70 4.07 15.78 -0.85
C THR A 70 2.93 16.74 -0.55
N LEU A 71 3.10 17.57 0.47
CA LEU A 71 2.15 18.57 0.90
C LEU A 71 2.74 19.96 0.67
N ARG A 72 2.13 20.75 -0.21
CA ARG A 72 2.50 22.15 -0.45
C ARG A 72 1.51 23.06 0.26
N ILE A 73 2.03 23.96 1.08
CA ILE A 73 1.25 24.92 1.84
C ILE A 73 1.70 26.35 1.51
N VAL A 74 0.75 27.26 1.54
CA VAL A 74 1.02 28.72 1.49
C VAL A 74 1.55 29.13 2.85
N ASP A 75 2.78 29.62 2.90
CA ASP A 75 3.49 29.94 4.14
C ASP A 75 4.03 31.36 4.13
N GLN A 76 3.11 32.30 3.96
CA GLN A 76 3.46 33.73 3.78
C GLN A 76 4.20 34.35 4.96
N ASN A 77 3.95 33.83 6.17
CA ASN A 77 4.60 34.31 7.41
C ASN A 77 5.88 33.52 7.74
N GLY A 78 6.16 32.44 7.01
CA GLY A 78 7.25 31.51 7.33
C GLY A 78 7.01 30.72 8.62
N ASP A 79 5.75 30.41 8.94
CA ASP A 79 5.36 29.68 10.15
C ASP A 79 5.93 28.25 10.14
N PHE A 80 6.08 27.65 8.94
CA PHE A 80 6.64 26.32 8.71
C PHE A 80 8.11 26.33 8.26
N ASN A 81 8.78 27.49 8.37
CA ASN A 81 10.22 27.57 8.13
C ASN A 81 11.00 27.25 9.42
N PRO A 82 11.78 26.15 9.48
CA PRO A 82 12.53 25.76 10.69
C PRO A 82 13.52 26.81 11.19
N GLN A 83 13.93 27.75 10.34
CA GLN A 83 14.88 28.82 10.69
C GLN A 83 14.19 30.09 11.17
N ASN A 84 12.87 30.20 11.10
CA ASN A 84 12.14 31.38 11.57
C ASN A 84 11.95 31.35 13.08
N ALA A 85 12.87 31.98 13.82
CA ALA A 85 12.82 32.04 15.28
C ALA A 85 11.61 32.75 15.85
N ALA A 86 10.90 33.58 15.06
CA ALA A 86 9.66 34.25 15.43
C ALA A 86 8.39 33.45 15.08
N GLY A 87 8.54 32.35 14.37
CA GLY A 87 7.42 31.50 13.97
C GLY A 87 6.80 30.71 15.13
N PRO A 88 5.49 30.43 15.07
CA PRO A 88 4.77 29.75 16.14
C PRO A 88 5.23 28.32 16.37
N TYR A 89 5.84 27.69 15.36
CA TYR A 89 6.31 26.30 15.42
C TYR A 89 7.83 26.17 15.51
N TYR A 90 8.55 27.28 15.83
CA TYR A 90 9.99 27.24 15.99
C TYR A 90 10.43 26.22 17.04
N GLY A 91 11.41 25.37 16.69
CA GLY A 91 11.89 24.28 17.54
C GLY A 91 11.02 23.00 17.53
N LEU A 92 9.82 23.06 16.95
CA LEU A 92 8.91 21.92 16.80
C LEU A 92 9.00 21.28 15.41
N LEU A 93 9.45 22.03 14.40
CA LEU A 93 9.60 21.61 13.00
C LEU A 93 10.82 20.70 12.85
N THR A 94 10.69 19.47 13.35
CA THR A 94 11.73 18.46 13.25
C THR A 94 11.25 17.29 12.38
N PRO A 95 12.13 16.58 11.71
CA PRO A 95 11.77 15.35 11.00
C PRO A 95 11.07 14.33 11.90
N LEU A 96 10.38 13.38 11.29
CA LEU A 96 9.64 12.29 11.93
C LEU A 96 8.42 12.73 12.76
N ARG A 97 7.93 13.95 12.55
CA ARG A 97 6.61 14.34 13.05
C ARG A 97 5.51 13.65 12.23
N LYS A 98 4.44 13.24 12.91
CA LYS A 98 3.32 12.55 12.25
C LYS A 98 2.48 13.54 11.46
N VAL A 99 2.13 13.16 10.23
CA VAL A 99 1.21 13.89 9.37
C VAL A 99 0.10 12.95 8.92
N GLN A 100 -1.11 13.47 8.82
CA GLN A 100 -2.28 12.73 8.36
C GLN A 100 -3.03 13.57 7.34
N ILE A 101 -3.44 12.92 6.25
CA ILE A 101 -4.25 13.49 5.19
C ILE A 101 -5.55 12.70 5.11
N THR A 102 -6.67 13.41 5.11
CA THR A 102 -8.00 12.83 4.93
C THR A 102 -8.80 13.62 3.91
N GLY A 103 -9.74 12.96 3.25
CA GLY A 103 -10.73 13.59 2.39
C GLY A 103 -12.09 13.56 3.07
N THR A 104 -12.84 14.64 3.05
CA THR A 104 -14.22 14.67 3.58
C THR A 104 -15.22 14.85 2.46
N TYR A 105 -16.19 13.94 2.37
CA TYR A 105 -17.29 14.00 1.42
C TYR A 105 -18.61 13.59 2.07
N ALA A 106 -19.66 14.37 1.86
CA ALA A 106 -20.99 14.16 2.44
C ALA A 106 -20.98 13.98 3.98
N GLY A 107 -20.04 14.63 4.68
CA GLY A 107 -19.88 14.57 6.13
C GLY A 107 -19.14 13.32 6.63
N ILE A 108 -18.63 12.48 5.74
CA ILE A 108 -17.83 11.30 6.06
C ILE A 108 -16.36 11.60 5.76
N GLU A 109 -15.49 11.22 6.70
CA GLU A 109 -14.05 11.37 6.58
C GLU A 109 -13.41 10.07 6.08
N TYR A 110 -12.61 10.16 5.01
CA TYR A 110 -11.91 9.05 4.38
C TYR A 110 -10.40 9.23 4.58
N PRO A 111 -9.71 8.28 5.20
CA PRO A 111 -8.27 8.33 5.34
C PRO A 111 -7.59 8.15 3.98
N MET A 112 -6.59 8.97 3.68
CA MET A 112 -5.84 8.92 2.42
C MET A 112 -4.38 8.57 2.66
N PHE A 113 -3.77 9.15 3.68
CA PHE A 113 -2.37 8.92 4.02
C PHE A 113 -2.08 9.25 5.49
N SER A 114 -1.27 8.44 6.13
CA SER A 114 -0.68 8.73 7.43
C SER A 114 0.79 8.30 7.43
N GLY A 115 1.67 9.20 7.87
CA GLY A 115 3.10 8.93 7.83
C GLY A 115 3.91 9.93 8.65
N PHE A 116 5.22 9.97 8.37
CA PHE A 116 6.21 10.72 9.11
C PHE A 116 6.92 11.71 8.19
N ILE A 117 6.98 12.96 8.60
CA ILE A 117 7.61 14.04 7.85
C ILE A 117 9.13 13.78 7.74
N THR A 118 9.64 13.84 6.53
CA THR A 118 11.06 13.68 6.24
C THR A 118 11.77 15.02 6.02
N SER A 119 11.06 16.01 5.46
CA SER A 119 11.65 17.33 5.23
C SER A 119 10.63 18.45 5.19
N TYR A 120 11.10 19.64 5.50
CA TYR A 120 10.44 20.93 5.29
C TYR A 120 11.32 21.72 4.33
N THR A 121 10.78 22.09 3.17
CA THR A 121 11.51 22.83 2.14
C THR A 121 10.78 24.14 1.86
N THR A 122 11.38 25.27 2.24
CA THR A 122 10.84 26.60 1.96
C THR A 122 11.44 27.17 0.68
N THR A 123 10.60 27.64 -0.23
CA THR A 123 11.05 28.32 -1.44
C THR A 123 11.08 29.82 -1.17
N THR A 124 12.26 30.42 -1.28
CA THR A 124 12.43 31.87 -1.12
C THR A 124 12.08 32.56 -2.44
N PRO A 125 11.07 33.45 -2.47
CA PRO A 125 10.68 34.13 -3.69
C PRO A 125 11.72 35.18 -4.12
N LYS A 126 11.70 35.51 -5.40
CA LYS A 126 12.59 36.54 -5.97
C LYS A 126 12.20 37.94 -5.52
N MET A 127 10.92 38.18 -5.30
CA MET A 127 10.36 39.44 -4.80
C MET A 127 9.62 39.23 -3.49
N ALA A 128 9.68 40.17 -2.58
CA ALA A 128 8.99 40.10 -1.28
C ALA A 128 7.46 40.05 -1.40
N THR A 129 6.91 40.39 -2.57
CA THR A 129 5.47 40.35 -2.86
C THR A 129 5.00 39.00 -3.42
N ASP A 130 5.92 38.10 -3.74
CA ASP A 130 5.59 36.79 -4.27
C ASP A 130 5.05 35.88 -3.14
N VAL A 131 4.20 34.93 -3.53
CA VAL A 131 3.67 33.95 -2.58
C VAL A 131 4.78 32.98 -2.15
N VAL A 132 4.93 32.81 -0.84
CA VAL A 132 5.88 31.87 -0.24
C VAL A 132 5.19 30.54 -0.03
N TYR A 133 5.87 29.48 -0.43
CA TYR A 133 5.40 28.10 -0.21
C TYR A 133 6.39 27.33 0.62
N THR A 134 5.88 26.53 1.54
CA THR A 134 6.65 25.46 2.18
C THR A 134 6.13 24.11 1.70
N THR A 135 7.05 23.29 1.21
CA THR A 135 6.77 21.91 0.80
C THR A 135 7.21 20.96 1.91
N ILE A 136 6.26 20.19 2.40
CA ILE A 136 6.47 19.16 3.42
C ILE A 136 6.42 17.82 2.71
N THR A 137 7.49 17.02 2.83
CA THR A 137 7.50 15.64 2.34
C THR A 137 7.41 14.67 3.50
N ALA A 138 6.65 13.60 3.31
CA ALA A 138 6.52 12.55 4.32
C ALA A 138 6.48 11.17 3.67
N VAL A 139 6.75 10.16 4.47
CA VAL A 139 6.72 8.74 4.09
C VAL A 139 6.01 7.92 5.16
N ASP A 140 5.50 6.77 4.78
CA ASP A 140 4.84 5.86 5.72
C ASP A 140 5.81 5.12 6.66
N ALA A 141 5.30 4.20 7.46
CA ALA A 141 6.06 3.46 8.46
C ALA A 141 7.13 2.53 7.86
N PHE A 142 7.04 2.13 6.61
CA PHE A 142 8.08 1.29 5.96
C PHE A 142 9.47 1.92 6.04
N ARG A 143 9.54 3.26 5.98
CA ARG A 143 10.82 3.97 6.15
C ARG A 143 11.45 3.76 7.52
N LEU A 144 10.63 3.68 8.56
CA LEU A 144 11.11 3.42 9.92
C LEU A 144 11.63 1.98 10.03
N PHE A 145 10.89 1.02 9.49
CA PHE A 145 11.28 -0.40 9.47
C PHE A 145 12.54 -0.65 8.63
N GLN A 146 12.72 0.11 7.54
CA GLN A 146 13.93 0.05 6.72
C GLN A 146 15.17 0.55 7.47
N ASN A 147 15.00 1.51 8.37
CA ASN A 147 16.09 2.05 9.18
C ASN A 147 16.39 1.21 10.44
N SER A 148 15.45 0.37 10.87
CA SER A 148 15.57 -0.46 12.07
C SER A 148 16.36 -1.73 11.75
N GLN A 149 17.53 -1.88 12.35
CA GLN A 149 18.37 -3.07 12.21
C GLN A 149 18.03 -4.09 13.29
N ILE A 150 17.83 -5.33 12.89
CA ILE A 150 17.62 -6.48 13.76
C ILE A 150 18.62 -7.58 13.42
N SER A 151 18.93 -8.43 14.37
CA SER A 151 19.74 -9.62 14.16
C SER A 151 18.99 -10.87 14.61
N THR A 152 18.88 -11.07 15.89
CA THR A 152 18.07 -12.14 16.48
C THR A 152 16.72 -11.58 16.85
N VAL A 153 15.65 -12.26 16.48
CA VAL A 153 14.28 -11.90 16.86
C VAL A 153 13.87 -12.82 18.01
N THR A 154 13.63 -12.23 19.17
CA THR A 154 13.14 -12.96 20.33
C THR A 154 11.76 -13.55 20.03
N LEU A 155 11.50 -14.79 20.44
CA LEU A 155 10.24 -15.50 20.17
C LEU A 155 9.97 -15.88 18.70
N ALA A 156 10.96 -15.81 17.82
CA ALA A 156 10.86 -16.24 16.43
C ALA A 156 11.36 -17.69 16.28
N GLU A 157 10.48 -18.65 16.56
CA GLU A 157 10.82 -20.07 16.66
C GLU A 157 10.41 -20.86 15.40
N ALA A 158 10.87 -22.11 15.33
CA ALA A 158 10.36 -23.04 14.30
C ALA A 158 8.93 -23.45 14.64
N GLY A 159 8.08 -23.47 13.64
CA GLY A 159 6.65 -23.75 13.80
C GLY A 159 5.77 -22.50 13.82
N ASP A 160 6.38 -21.30 13.85
CA ASP A 160 5.62 -20.04 13.81
C ASP A 160 4.79 -19.93 12.52
N LEU A 161 3.64 -19.29 12.66
CA LEU A 161 2.89 -18.76 11.54
C LEU A 161 3.40 -17.37 11.11
N PRO A 162 3.13 -16.92 9.87
CA PRO A 162 3.57 -15.63 9.36
C PRO A 162 3.24 -14.45 10.27
N GLY A 163 2.01 -14.40 10.76
CA GLY A 163 1.57 -13.33 11.67
C GLY A 163 2.26 -13.33 13.02
N GLU A 164 2.58 -14.51 13.56
CA GLU A 164 3.35 -14.64 14.80
C GLU A 164 4.78 -14.12 14.60
N ARG A 165 5.42 -14.54 13.51
CA ARG A 165 6.76 -14.07 13.13
C ARG A 165 6.81 -12.56 12.94
N ILE A 166 5.85 -11.96 12.23
CA ILE A 166 5.80 -10.52 12.01
C ILE A 166 5.55 -9.79 13.32
N ASN A 167 4.66 -10.29 14.19
CA ASN A 167 4.47 -9.70 15.50
C ASN A 167 5.73 -9.77 16.37
N ALA A 168 6.47 -10.87 16.36
CA ALA A 168 7.74 -10.97 17.07
C ALA A 168 8.78 -9.94 16.55
N ILE A 169 8.87 -9.74 15.23
CA ILE A 169 9.72 -8.69 14.64
C ILE A 169 9.29 -7.29 15.10
N LEU A 170 7.98 -7.03 15.13
CA LEU A 170 7.44 -5.73 15.54
C LEU A 170 7.64 -5.48 17.05
N ASP A 171 7.60 -6.52 17.87
CA ASP A 171 7.89 -6.43 19.30
C ASP A 171 9.36 -6.13 19.55
N GLU A 172 10.27 -6.73 18.77
CA GLU A 172 11.72 -6.48 18.85
C GLU A 172 12.07 -5.00 18.60
N ILE A 173 11.32 -4.32 17.72
CA ILE A 173 11.51 -2.89 17.44
C ILE A 173 10.54 -1.99 18.22
N ALA A 174 9.82 -2.55 19.20
CA ALA A 174 8.83 -1.86 20.04
C ALA A 174 7.74 -1.10 19.24
N TRP A 175 7.29 -1.66 18.11
CA TRP A 175 6.19 -1.10 17.34
C TRP A 175 4.85 -1.35 18.05
N PRO A 176 3.98 -0.33 18.24
CA PRO A 176 2.78 -0.46 19.05
C PRO A 176 1.76 -1.46 18.48
N PRO A 177 1.13 -2.31 19.31
CA PRO A 177 0.10 -3.23 18.85
C PRO A 177 -1.13 -2.55 18.23
N SER A 178 -1.46 -1.34 18.65
CA SER A 178 -2.58 -0.54 18.10
C SER A 178 -2.37 -0.07 16.66
N MET A 179 -1.15 -0.23 16.12
CA MET A 179 -0.80 0.13 14.74
C MET A 179 -0.48 -1.14 13.91
N ARG A 180 -1.11 -2.25 14.23
CA ARG A 180 -0.93 -3.55 13.59
C ARG A 180 -2.26 -4.15 13.20
N GLU A 181 -2.40 -4.57 11.94
CA GLU A 181 -3.49 -5.41 11.43
C GLU A 181 -2.90 -6.68 10.81
N ILE A 182 -2.52 -7.63 11.65
CA ILE A 182 -1.74 -8.79 11.24
C ILE A 182 -2.62 -10.04 11.20
N LYS A 183 -2.82 -10.61 10.01
CA LYS A 183 -3.40 -11.95 9.82
C LYS A 183 -2.36 -13.02 10.14
N TYR A 184 -2.82 -14.16 10.69
CA TYR A 184 -1.86 -15.19 11.11
C TYR A 184 -1.21 -15.94 9.94
N GLY A 185 -1.94 -16.20 8.85
CA GLY A 185 -1.48 -17.03 7.74
C GLY A 185 -1.52 -18.53 8.05
N THR A 186 -1.00 -19.32 7.13
CA THR A 186 -1.05 -20.79 7.21
C THR A 186 0.28 -21.49 6.99
N THR A 187 1.26 -20.83 6.39
CA THR A 187 2.57 -21.42 6.12
C THR A 187 3.37 -21.58 7.42
N ILE A 188 3.89 -22.77 7.66
CA ILE A 188 4.76 -23.02 8.81
C ILE A 188 6.17 -22.55 8.48
N PHE A 189 6.77 -21.79 9.39
CA PHE A 189 8.11 -21.22 9.23
C PHE A 189 9.16 -21.99 10.03
N GLN A 190 10.40 -21.97 9.50
CA GLN A 190 11.59 -22.37 10.24
C GLN A 190 11.91 -21.34 11.35
N ALA A 191 12.80 -21.70 12.26
CA ALA A 191 13.37 -20.73 13.19
C ALA A 191 13.97 -19.52 12.46
N ASP A 192 13.98 -18.36 13.10
CA ASP A 192 14.59 -17.15 12.56
C ASP A 192 16.10 -17.38 12.29
N PRO A 193 16.63 -16.95 11.13
CA PRO A 193 18.03 -17.20 10.76
C PRO A 193 19.05 -16.44 11.63
N GLY A 194 18.63 -15.46 12.43
CA GLY A 194 19.49 -14.74 13.37
C GLY A 194 20.57 -13.88 12.72
N ASN A 195 20.46 -13.54 11.45
CA ASN A 195 21.43 -12.71 10.73
C ASN A 195 21.04 -11.22 10.72
N PRO A 196 22.04 -10.28 10.69
CA PRO A 196 21.76 -8.85 10.60
C PRO A 196 21.00 -8.48 9.33
N ARG A 197 19.87 -7.80 9.50
CA ARG A 197 19.02 -7.30 8.41
C ARG A 197 18.09 -6.20 8.90
N THR A 198 17.43 -5.49 8.00
CA THR A 198 16.40 -4.53 8.40
C THR A 198 15.11 -5.25 8.82
N ALA A 199 14.35 -4.64 9.73
CA ALA A 199 13.04 -5.17 10.12
C ALA A 199 12.10 -5.30 8.91
N LEU A 200 12.13 -4.33 7.98
CA LEU A 200 11.35 -4.39 6.75
C LEU A 200 11.73 -5.62 5.90
N ALA A 201 13.03 -5.86 5.68
CA ALA A 201 13.47 -7.01 4.90
C ALA A 201 13.08 -8.35 5.54
N ALA A 202 13.12 -8.44 6.88
CA ALA A 202 12.67 -9.64 7.60
C ALA A 202 11.16 -9.88 7.41
N MET A 203 10.35 -8.82 7.55
CA MET A 203 8.90 -8.90 7.35
C MET A 203 8.55 -9.21 5.89
N GLN A 204 9.23 -8.61 4.91
CA GLN A 204 9.02 -8.92 3.49
C GLN A 204 9.39 -10.37 3.17
N THR A 205 10.48 -10.90 3.72
CA THR A 205 10.84 -12.32 3.54
C THR A 205 9.77 -13.25 4.11
N ALA A 206 9.23 -12.96 5.29
CA ALA A 206 8.12 -13.71 5.88
C ALA A 206 6.85 -13.64 5.01
N THR A 207 6.51 -12.45 4.52
CA THR A 207 5.36 -12.24 3.65
C THR A 207 5.48 -12.97 2.31
N ILE A 208 6.65 -12.90 1.67
CA ILE A 208 6.91 -13.66 0.43
C ILE A 208 6.82 -15.16 0.68
N SER A 209 7.33 -15.64 1.82
CA SER A 209 7.23 -17.07 2.19
C SER A 209 5.81 -17.55 2.41
N GLU A 210 4.88 -16.66 2.80
CA GLU A 210 3.43 -16.95 2.92
C GLU A 210 2.70 -16.81 1.58
N TYR A 211 3.30 -16.12 0.60
CA TYR A 211 2.61 -15.68 -0.62
C TYR A 211 1.45 -14.74 -0.31
N GLY A 212 1.64 -13.90 0.68
CA GLY A 212 0.71 -12.87 1.13
C GLY A 212 1.13 -11.47 0.71
N ALA A 213 0.60 -10.46 1.40
CA ALA A 213 0.93 -9.06 1.18
C ALA A 213 1.12 -8.30 2.48
N ILE A 214 2.17 -7.47 2.54
CA ILE A 214 2.41 -6.54 3.64
C ILE A 214 2.46 -5.12 3.13
N TYR A 215 1.76 -4.21 3.80
CA TYR A 215 1.69 -2.80 3.43
C TYR A 215 1.32 -1.92 4.63
N VAL A 216 1.47 -0.62 4.47
CA VAL A 216 0.93 0.35 5.43
C VAL A 216 -0.39 0.89 4.87
N ASP A 217 -1.46 0.80 5.64
CA ASP A 217 -2.78 1.28 5.25
C ASP A 217 -2.86 2.82 5.26
N ALA A 218 -3.99 3.38 4.81
CA ALA A 218 -4.21 4.82 4.78
C ALA A 218 -4.21 5.49 6.17
N ARG A 219 -4.47 4.72 7.23
CA ARG A 219 -4.44 5.18 8.63
C ARG A 219 -3.07 5.10 9.27
N GLY A 220 -2.12 4.43 8.60
CA GLY A 220 -0.75 4.25 9.06
C GLY A 220 -0.53 2.98 9.86
N SER A 221 -1.47 2.02 9.83
CA SER A 221 -1.30 0.71 10.44
C SER A 221 -0.53 -0.22 9.52
N LEU A 222 0.41 -0.99 10.07
CA LEU A 222 1.05 -2.08 9.33
C LEU A 222 0.07 -3.23 9.19
N THR A 223 -0.23 -3.59 7.97
CA THR A 223 -1.21 -4.61 7.62
C THR A 223 -0.54 -5.79 6.94
N LEU A 224 -0.77 -7.00 7.46
CA LEU A 224 -0.45 -8.26 6.80
C LEU A 224 -1.75 -8.92 6.35
N LYS A 225 -1.84 -9.21 5.06
CA LYS A 225 -2.85 -10.07 4.46
C LYS A 225 -2.21 -11.40 4.10
N ASP A 226 -2.80 -12.49 4.56
CA ASP A 226 -2.36 -13.83 4.25
C ASP A 226 -2.82 -14.29 2.85
N ARG A 227 -2.34 -15.43 2.43
CA ARG A 227 -2.70 -16.05 1.16
C ARG A 227 -4.21 -16.28 1.03
N ALA A 228 -4.87 -16.73 2.09
CA ALA A 228 -6.31 -16.96 2.09
C ALA A 228 -7.08 -15.66 1.80
N PHE A 229 -6.71 -14.55 2.45
CA PHE A 229 -7.32 -13.25 2.15
C PHE A 229 -7.08 -12.81 0.70
N CYS A 230 -5.87 -13.00 0.16
CA CYS A 230 -5.58 -12.62 -1.23
C CYS A 230 -6.46 -13.37 -2.24
N ILE A 231 -6.90 -14.59 -1.92
CA ILE A 231 -7.85 -15.38 -2.70
C ILE A 231 -9.28 -14.88 -2.46
N ASP A 232 -9.70 -14.81 -1.20
CA ASP A 232 -11.08 -14.48 -0.82
C ASP A 232 -11.48 -13.05 -1.22
N SER A 233 -10.52 -12.12 -1.28
CA SER A 233 -10.76 -10.73 -1.68
C SER A 233 -11.32 -10.59 -3.09
N GLN A 234 -11.09 -11.58 -3.96
CA GLN A 234 -11.64 -11.61 -5.31
C GLN A 234 -13.17 -11.77 -5.34
N ALA A 235 -13.77 -12.28 -4.27
CA ALA A 235 -15.21 -12.44 -4.11
C ALA A 235 -15.90 -11.20 -3.47
N LEU A 236 -15.16 -10.15 -3.15
CA LEU A 236 -15.72 -8.89 -2.66
C LEU A 236 -16.61 -8.23 -3.73
N PRO A 237 -17.53 -7.31 -3.34
CA PRO A 237 -18.33 -6.56 -4.29
C PRO A 237 -17.47 -5.80 -5.29
N VAL A 238 -17.75 -5.98 -6.59
CA VAL A 238 -17.00 -5.39 -7.68
C VAL A 238 -17.49 -3.97 -7.98
N THR A 239 -16.60 -2.99 -7.97
CA THR A 239 -16.88 -1.63 -8.43
C THR A 239 -16.68 -1.57 -9.95
N ARG A 240 -17.71 -1.07 -10.68
CA ARG A 240 -17.71 -1.06 -12.14
C ARG A 240 -17.41 0.31 -12.71
N PHE A 241 -16.49 0.32 -13.67
CA PHE A 241 -16.08 1.50 -14.41
C PHE A 241 -16.30 1.30 -15.90
N ASN A 242 -16.82 2.30 -16.58
CA ASN A 242 -16.94 2.27 -18.05
C ASN A 242 -16.84 3.65 -18.68
N ASP A 243 -16.76 3.66 -20.02
CA ASP A 243 -16.70 4.86 -20.86
C ASP A 243 -18.03 5.15 -21.60
N ASN A 244 -19.10 4.41 -21.29
CA ASN A 244 -20.40 4.55 -21.96
C ASN A 244 -21.49 5.21 -21.08
N GLY A 245 -21.18 5.55 -19.84
CA GLY A 245 -22.07 6.27 -18.92
C GLY A 245 -23.10 5.40 -18.20
N THR A 246 -23.02 4.08 -18.24
CA THR A 246 -23.91 3.18 -17.48
C THR A 246 -23.43 2.89 -16.07
N ASP A 247 -22.11 2.97 -15.83
CA ASP A 247 -21.46 2.81 -14.53
C ASP A 247 -20.60 4.05 -14.23
N ILE A 248 -19.62 3.94 -13.36
CA ILE A 248 -18.73 5.05 -13.01
C ILE A 248 -17.82 5.37 -14.20
N ASN A 249 -17.90 6.60 -14.70
CA ASN A 249 -17.00 7.05 -15.75
C ASN A 249 -15.60 7.28 -15.22
N TYR A 250 -14.59 7.01 -16.03
CA TYR A 250 -13.19 7.35 -15.75
C TYR A 250 -12.72 8.47 -16.71
N SER A 251 -11.75 9.26 -16.28
CA SER A 251 -11.16 10.31 -17.12
C SER A 251 -10.06 9.77 -18.04
N ASN A 252 -9.37 8.71 -17.59
CA ASN A 252 -8.31 8.06 -18.35
C ASN A 252 -8.18 6.59 -17.94
N ALA A 253 -7.81 5.73 -18.89
CA ALA A 253 -7.46 4.33 -18.63
C ALA A 253 -6.27 3.94 -19.52
N ILE A 254 -5.26 3.29 -18.93
CA ILE A 254 -4.05 2.85 -19.64
C ILE A 254 -4.11 1.34 -19.81
N TRP A 255 -4.32 0.93 -21.05
CA TRP A 255 -4.33 -0.46 -21.46
C TRP A 255 -2.99 -0.88 -22.02
N ARG A 256 -2.53 -2.06 -21.65
CA ARG A 256 -1.25 -2.60 -22.08
C ARG A 256 -1.32 -4.08 -22.39
N LEU A 257 -0.56 -4.49 -23.38
CA LEU A 257 -0.23 -5.88 -23.66
C LEU A 257 1.28 -5.96 -23.85
N ASP A 258 1.97 -6.58 -22.90
CA ASP A 258 3.42 -6.76 -22.93
C ASP A 258 3.80 -8.04 -22.20
N ASP A 259 5.08 -8.39 -22.25
CA ASP A 259 5.68 -9.57 -21.63
C ASP A 259 6.27 -9.32 -20.24
N THR A 260 6.16 -8.09 -19.71
CA THR A 260 6.85 -7.68 -18.48
C THR A 260 6.37 -8.42 -17.24
N GLN A 261 5.20 -9.05 -17.30
CA GLN A 261 4.63 -9.84 -16.19
C GLN A 261 4.54 -11.34 -16.53
N VAL A 262 5.08 -11.75 -17.65
CA VAL A 262 5.20 -13.19 -17.98
C VAL A 262 6.33 -13.79 -17.16
N TYR A 263 6.00 -14.84 -16.40
CA TYR A 263 6.97 -15.68 -15.69
C TYR A 263 6.58 -17.14 -15.89
N ASN A 264 7.36 -17.84 -16.68
CA ASN A 264 7.10 -19.23 -17.07
C ASN A 264 8.11 -20.24 -16.48
N SER A 265 9.07 -19.74 -15.70
CA SER A 265 10.02 -20.55 -14.92
C SER A 265 10.19 -19.88 -13.56
N ALA A 266 9.92 -20.60 -12.47
CA ALA A 266 10.11 -20.10 -11.11
C ALA A 266 11.00 -21.05 -10.30
N SER A 267 12.04 -20.49 -9.68
CA SER A 267 12.97 -21.21 -8.81
C SER A 267 12.90 -20.63 -7.39
N ILE A 268 12.40 -21.43 -6.47
CA ILE A 268 12.17 -21.04 -5.08
C ILE A 268 13.06 -21.87 -4.15
N THR A 269 13.78 -21.21 -3.26
CA THR A 269 14.70 -21.88 -2.33
C THR A 269 14.45 -21.40 -0.90
N LYS A 270 14.12 -22.33 -0.01
CA LYS A 270 14.07 -22.05 1.43
C LYS A 270 15.47 -22.05 2.05
N ILE A 271 15.63 -21.48 3.23
CA ILE A 271 16.88 -21.52 3.98
C ILE A 271 17.25 -23.00 4.25
N GLY A 272 18.48 -23.36 3.88
CA GLY A 272 19.00 -24.73 4.06
C GLY A 272 18.31 -25.79 3.20
N GLY A 273 17.46 -25.40 2.26
CA GLY A 273 16.78 -26.29 1.31
C GLY A 273 17.48 -26.39 -0.04
N THR A 274 16.87 -27.13 -0.94
CA THR A 274 17.24 -27.21 -2.35
C THR A 274 16.31 -26.38 -3.20
N ALA A 275 16.82 -25.83 -4.32
CA ALA A 275 16.01 -25.08 -5.25
C ALA A 275 14.86 -25.94 -5.79
N GLN A 276 13.65 -25.44 -5.69
CA GLN A 276 12.44 -26.05 -6.23
C GLN A 276 12.06 -25.31 -7.50
N LEU A 277 11.98 -26.02 -8.61
CA LEU A 277 11.75 -25.48 -9.95
C LEU A 277 10.36 -25.86 -10.45
N ALA A 278 9.63 -24.88 -10.95
CA ALA A 278 8.41 -25.09 -11.74
C ALA A 278 8.54 -24.37 -13.08
N GLU A 279 8.12 -25.02 -14.17
CA GLU A 279 8.21 -24.48 -15.53
C GLU A 279 6.97 -24.84 -16.33
N ASP A 280 6.56 -23.95 -17.24
CA ASP A 280 5.55 -24.23 -18.27
C ASP A 280 6.20 -24.26 -19.64
N ALA A 281 6.32 -25.47 -20.20
CA ALA A 281 7.03 -25.69 -21.44
C ALA A 281 6.35 -25.03 -22.65
N ALA A 282 5.02 -24.94 -22.66
CA ALA A 282 4.27 -24.29 -23.75
C ALA A 282 4.50 -22.79 -23.77
N SER A 283 4.46 -22.16 -22.62
CA SER A 283 4.77 -20.75 -22.49
C SER A 283 6.24 -20.43 -22.81
N ILE A 284 7.17 -21.31 -22.43
CA ILE A 284 8.59 -21.17 -22.78
C ILE A 284 8.80 -21.28 -24.29
N GLU A 285 8.07 -22.14 -24.97
CA GLU A 285 8.14 -22.26 -26.45
C GLU A 285 7.61 -20.99 -27.13
N GLU A 286 6.57 -20.34 -26.57
CA GLU A 286 5.94 -19.16 -27.14
C GLU A 286 6.68 -17.85 -26.81
N TYR A 287 7.10 -17.65 -25.54
CA TYR A 287 7.64 -16.38 -25.05
C TYR A 287 9.13 -16.41 -24.68
N PHE A 288 9.81 -17.53 -24.87
CA PHE A 288 11.13 -17.80 -24.31
C PHE A 288 11.12 -17.86 -22.77
N VAL A 289 12.26 -18.14 -22.14
CA VAL A 289 12.35 -18.31 -20.68
C VAL A 289 12.29 -16.96 -19.98
N HIS A 290 11.25 -16.76 -19.15
CA HIS A 290 11.10 -15.66 -18.22
C HIS A 290 11.17 -16.21 -16.80
N SER A 291 12.30 -15.96 -16.13
CA SER A 291 12.61 -16.60 -14.85
C SER A 291 12.29 -15.69 -13.65
N TYR A 292 11.65 -16.27 -12.64
CA TYR A 292 11.50 -15.71 -11.31
C TYR A 292 12.34 -16.51 -10.32
N ASN A 293 13.14 -15.84 -9.48
CA ASN A 293 14.01 -16.51 -8.53
C ASN A 293 13.90 -15.88 -7.16
N GLN A 294 13.52 -16.67 -6.15
CA GLN A 294 13.52 -16.28 -4.75
C GLN A 294 14.32 -17.27 -3.91
N GLN A 295 15.17 -16.71 -3.05
CA GLN A 295 16.07 -17.51 -2.20
C GLN A 295 15.96 -17.07 -0.74
N ASN A 296 16.42 -17.95 0.14
CA ASN A 296 16.45 -17.71 1.59
C ASN A 296 15.07 -17.44 2.20
N LEU A 297 14.02 -18.08 1.66
CA LEU A 297 12.68 -18.04 2.22
C LEU A 297 12.61 -18.86 3.52
N VAL A 298 11.70 -18.47 4.41
CA VAL A 298 11.63 -19.03 5.79
C VAL A 298 10.59 -20.14 5.96
N MET A 299 9.95 -20.60 4.87
CA MET A 299 9.05 -21.76 4.92
C MET A 299 9.77 -23.03 5.41
N ASP A 300 9.05 -23.94 6.06
CA ASP A 300 9.65 -25.11 6.70
C ASP A 300 10.04 -26.23 5.71
N THR A 301 9.29 -26.44 4.64
CA THR A 301 9.47 -27.58 3.73
C THR A 301 9.85 -27.17 2.31
N ASN A 302 10.54 -28.08 1.58
CA ASN A 302 10.78 -27.92 0.15
C ASN A 302 9.47 -28.03 -0.66
N ASP A 303 8.51 -28.81 -0.16
CA ASP A 303 7.20 -28.98 -0.83
C ASP A 303 6.44 -27.65 -0.83
N ALA A 304 6.43 -26.89 0.26
CA ALA A 304 5.86 -25.54 0.30
C ALA A 304 6.55 -24.60 -0.70
N ALA A 305 7.87 -24.71 -0.87
CA ALA A 305 8.60 -23.96 -1.88
C ALA A 305 8.23 -24.35 -3.32
N LEU A 306 7.99 -25.64 -3.57
CA LEU A 306 7.55 -26.13 -4.86
C LEU A 306 6.11 -25.71 -5.19
N ASP A 307 5.22 -25.75 -4.21
CA ASP A 307 3.84 -25.31 -4.39
C ASP A 307 3.76 -23.79 -4.67
N TYR A 308 4.59 -23.01 -3.97
CA TYR A 308 4.75 -21.58 -4.30
C TYR A 308 5.22 -21.39 -5.75
N ALA A 309 6.27 -22.11 -6.19
CA ALA A 309 6.80 -21.99 -7.55
C ALA A 309 5.73 -22.35 -8.61
N ARG A 310 4.96 -23.41 -8.37
CA ARG A 310 3.87 -23.83 -9.26
C ARG A 310 2.76 -22.80 -9.35
N ALA A 311 2.28 -22.29 -8.21
CA ALA A 311 1.24 -21.27 -8.15
C ALA A 311 1.69 -19.99 -8.87
N TYR A 312 2.95 -19.59 -8.69
CA TYR A 312 3.52 -18.40 -9.31
C TYR A 312 3.55 -18.52 -10.85
N VAL A 313 4.02 -19.64 -11.38
CA VAL A 313 4.04 -19.88 -12.83
C VAL A 313 2.62 -19.99 -13.39
N ALA A 314 1.74 -20.74 -12.73
CA ALA A 314 0.37 -20.94 -13.20
C ALA A 314 -0.40 -19.63 -13.40
N SER A 315 -0.18 -18.64 -12.53
CA SER A 315 -0.85 -17.35 -12.59
C SER A 315 -0.23 -16.35 -13.59
N ARG A 316 1.02 -16.58 -14.05
CA ARG A 316 1.80 -15.57 -14.82
C ARG A 316 2.41 -16.10 -16.12
N LYS A 317 2.11 -17.29 -16.53
CA LYS A 317 2.72 -17.92 -17.72
C LYS A 317 2.28 -17.31 -19.05
N ASP A 318 1.14 -16.64 -19.11
CA ASP A 318 0.54 -16.13 -20.33
C ASP A 318 0.49 -14.60 -20.36
N THR A 319 0.62 -14.01 -21.56
CA THR A 319 0.36 -12.57 -21.74
C THR A 319 -1.13 -12.29 -21.70
N ARG A 320 -1.51 -11.20 -21.03
CA ARG A 320 -2.91 -10.74 -21.00
C ARG A 320 -2.95 -9.23 -21.26
N THR A 321 -3.97 -8.79 -22.02
CA THR A 321 -4.26 -7.37 -22.10
C THR A 321 -4.80 -6.94 -20.74
N ARG A 322 -4.19 -5.93 -20.12
CA ARG A 322 -4.60 -5.44 -18.81
C ARG A 322 -4.74 -3.93 -18.78
N CYS A 323 -5.60 -3.44 -17.93
CA CYS A 323 -5.65 -2.04 -17.58
C CYS A 323 -4.67 -1.80 -16.41
N ASP A 324 -3.55 -1.13 -16.67
CA ASP A 324 -2.53 -0.86 -15.64
C ASP A 324 -2.92 0.28 -14.71
N MET A 325 -3.76 1.19 -15.19
CA MET A 325 -4.17 2.38 -14.45
C MET A 325 -5.53 2.89 -14.93
N ILE A 326 -6.35 3.32 -13.98
CA ILE A 326 -7.57 4.08 -14.20
C ILE A 326 -7.49 5.38 -13.42
N GLU A 327 -7.88 6.51 -14.03
CA GLU A 327 -7.89 7.84 -13.40
C GLU A 327 -9.31 8.39 -13.34
N LEU A 328 -9.67 8.94 -12.18
CA LEU A 328 -10.93 9.62 -11.91
C LEU A 328 -10.67 11.11 -11.67
N ASP A 329 -11.48 11.98 -12.25
CA ASP A 329 -11.50 13.42 -11.97
C ASP A 329 -12.73 13.75 -11.13
N LEU A 330 -12.51 14.14 -9.87
CA LEU A 330 -13.57 14.33 -8.88
C LEU A 330 -14.31 15.67 -9.06
N PHE A 331 -13.88 16.49 -9.99
CA PHE A 331 -14.52 17.77 -10.31
C PHE A 331 -15.47 17.68 -11.52
N MET A 332 -15.75 16.46 -12.00
CA MET A 332 -16.77 16.25 -13.05
C MET A 332 -18.17 16.49 -12.49
N ASP A 333 -19.07 16.96 -13.35
CA ASP A 333 -20.48 17.18 -13.00
C ASP A 333 -21.19 15.86 -12.71
N ASP A 334 -22.05 15.86 -11.66
CA ASP A 334 -22.88 14.72 -11.21
C ASP A 334 -22.08 13.42 -10.94
N TYR A 335 -20.88 13.54 -10.39
CA TYR A 335 -19.92 12.45 -10.23
C TYR A 335 -19.91 11.82 -8.83
N ASN A 336 -21.05 11.75 -8.14
CA ASN A 336 -21.14 11.31 -6.75
C ASN A 336 -20.55 9.91 -6.51
N ASP A 337 -20.90 8.93 -7.38
CA ASP A 337 -20.41 7.55 -7.24
C ASP A 337 -18.92 7.44 -7.54
N GLY A 338 -18.41 8.26 -8.48
CA GLY A 338 -16.99 8.35 -8.76
C GLY A 338 -16.20 8.96 -7.60
N ILE A 339 -16.74 9.98 -6.91
CA ILE A 339 -16.14 10.56 -5.71
C ILE A 339 -16.09 9.51 -4.59
N LEU A 340 -17.19 8.78 -4.37
CA LEU A 340 -17.22 7.71 -3.36
C LEU A 340 -16.20 6.62 -3.68
N ALA A 341 -16.17 6.14 -4.92
CA ALA A 341 -15.18 5.16 -5.37
C ALA A 341 -13.73 5.66 -5.16
N ALA A 342 -13.46 6.92 -5.56
CA ALA A 342 -12.14 7.53 -5.42
C ALA A 342 -11.64 7.63 -3.97
N LEU A 343 -12.55 7.81 -3.01
CA LEU A 343 -12.21 7.99 -1.61
C LEU A 343 -12.28 6.69 -0.78
N SER A 344 -13.05 5.68 -1.24
CA SER A 344 -13.29 4.45 -0.47
C SER A 344 -12.53 3.24 -0.96
N LEU A 345 -12.21 3.15 -2.26
CA LEU A 345 -11.46 2.01 -2.79
C LEU A 345 -10.03 2.00 -2.27
N ASP A 346 -9.59 0.83 -1.81
CA ASP A 346 -8.23 0.60 -1.30
C ASP A 346 -7.69 -0.75 -1.85
N PHE A 347 -6.55 -1.19 -1.38
CA PHE A 347 -5.86 -2.37 -1.87
C PHE A 347 -6.73 -3.64 -1.75
N PHE A 348 -6.67 -4.48 -2.79
CA PHE A 348 -7.42 -5.72 -2.98
C PHE A 348 -8.92 -5.54 -3.31
N ASP A 349 -9.45 -4.31 -3.37
CA ASP A 349 -10.82 -4.12 -3.83
C ASP A 349 -10.93 -4.49 -5.32
N PRO A 350 -11.87 -5.37 -5.70
CA PRO A 350 -12.04 -5.76 -7.08
C PRO A 350 -12.75 -4.68 -7.89
N VAL A 351 -12.24 -4.46 -9.09
CA VAL A 351 -12.77 -3.49 -10.05
C VAL A 351 -12.98 -4.14 -11.41
N GLU A 352 -14.10 -3.87 -12.05
CA GLU A 352 -14.37 -4.26 -13.43
C GLU A 352 -14.26 -3.02 -14.32
N ILE A 353 -13.41 -3.06 -15.30
CA ILE A 353 -13.14 -1.95 -16.20
C ILE A 353 -13.60 -2.33 -17.61
N THR A 354 -14.53 -1.57 -18.13
CA THR A 354 -15.08 -1.74 -19.49
C THR A 354 -14.66 -0.56 -20.36
N THR A 355 -14.09 -0.86 -21.52
CA THR A 355 -13.70 0.13 -22.53
C THR A 355 -14.24 -0.27 -23.89
N ASN A 356 -14.89 0.68 -24.58
CA ASN A 356 -15.29 0.53 -25.97
C ASN A 356 -14.14 0.95 -26.88
N GLN A 357 -13.59 0.00 -27.60
CA GLN A 357 -12.44 0.22 -28.47
C GLN A 357 -12.88 0.64 -29.89
N PRO A 358 -12.01 1.32 -30.67
CA PRO A 358 -12.24 1.55 -32.08
C PRO A 358 -12.52 0.22 -32.82
N GLY A 359 -13.55 0.19 -33.64
CA GLY A 359 -13.97 -1.04 -34.34
C GLY A 359 -15.10 -1.81 -33.68
N ASN A 360 -15.78 -1.21 -32.69
CA ASN A 360 -16.93 -1.78 -31.96
C ASN A 360 -16.62 -3.04 -31.14
N SER A 361 -15.40 -3.24 -30.73
CA SER A 361 -15.04 -4.27 -29.74
C SER A 361 -15.09 -3.67 -28.33
N THR A 362 -15.68 -4.41 -27.40
CA THR A 362 -15.69 -4.05 -25.98
C THR A 362 -14.66 -4.90 -25.26
N LEU A 363 -13.78 -4.27 -24.51
CA LEU A 363 -12.81 -4.92 -23.65
C LEU A 363 -13.31 -4.80 -22.21
N VAL A 364 -13.42 -5.92 -21.52
CA VAL A 364 -13.87 -5.99 -20.11
C VAL A 364 -12.82 -6.76 -19.33
N GLN A 365 -12.37 -6.19 -18.23
CA GLN A 365 -11.45 -6.86 -17.31
C GLN A 365 -11.85 -6.67 -15.86
N THR A 366 -11.76 -7.75 -15.08
CA THR A 366 -11.85 -7.70 -13.62
C THR A 366 -10.44 -7.78 -13.06
N LEU A 367 -10.07 -6.78 -12.29
CA LEU A 367 -8.75 -6.58 -11.69
C LEU A 367 -8.93 -6.21 -10.22
N GLN A 368 -7.83 -6.06 -9.50
CA GLN A 368 -7.83 -5.54 -8.13
C GLN A 368 -7.01 -4.26 -8.04
N VAL A 369 -7.39 -3.38 -7.12
CA VAL A 369 -6.62 -2.18 -6.80
C VAL A 369 -5.36 -2.58 -6.01
N PHE A 370 -4.19 -2.15 -6.47
CA PHE A 370 -2.90 -2.35 -5.79
C PHE A 370 -2.11 -1.06 -5.57
N GLY A 371 -2.58 0.04 -6.10
CA GLY A 371 -2.00 1.35 -5.84
C GLY A 371 -3.06 2.43 -5.89
N VAL A 372 -2.92 3.42 -5.00
CA VAL A 372 -3.80 4.58 -4.92
C VAL A 372 -2.95 5.84 -4.88
N GLN A 373 -3.20 6.74 -5.82
CA GLN A 373 -2.56 8.05 -5.88
C GLN A 373 -3.63 9.14 -5.92
N HIS A 374 -3.52 10.13 -5.05
CA HIS A 374 -4.32 11.33 -5.12
C HIS A 374 -3.44 12.52 -5.47
N GLN A 375 -3.91 13.35 -6.40
CA GLN A 375 -3.34 14.64 -6.73
C GLN A 375 -4.40 15.71 -6.52
N VAL A 376 -4.21 16.54 -5.52
CA VAL A 376 -5.18 17.55 -5.11
C VAL A 376 -4.56 18.93 -5.24
N THR A 377 -5.28 19.82 -5.89
CA THR A 377 -5.00 21.26 -5.96
C THR A 377 -6.30 22.01 -5.67
N PRO A 378 -6.29 23.33 -5.45
CA PRO A 378 -7.52 24.09 -5.19
C PRO A 378 -8.62 23.93 -6.24
N ASN A 379 -8.26 23.61 -7.49
CA ASN A 379 -9.18 23.54 -8.62
C ASN A 379 -9.23 22.16 -9.30
N SER A 380 -8.60 21.15 -8.73
CA SER A 380 -8.56 19.81 -9.34
C SER A 380 -8.28 18.76 -8.27
N TRP A 381 -9.00 17.66 -8.33
CA TRP A 381 -8.71 16.46 -7.56
C TRP A 381 -8.77 15.26 -8.48
N LYS A 382 -7.64 14.65 -8.70
CA LYS A 382 -7.50 13.44 -9.50
C LYS A 382 -7.08 12.28 -8.62
N THR A 383 -7.74 11.15 -8.81
CA THR A 383 -7.39 9.89 -8.15
C THR A 383 -7.04 8.86 -9.21
N SER A 384 -5.86 8.27 -9.10
CA SER A 384 -5.42 7.20 -10.01
C SER A 384 -5.27 5.90 -9.22
N PHE A 385 -5.85 4.84 -9.76
CA PHE A 385 -5.69 3.49 -9.24
C PHE A 385 -4.77 2.69 -10.14
N THR A 386 -3.73 2.09 -9.56
CA THR A 386 -2.98 1.03 -10.23
C THR A 386 -3.75 -0.25 -10.06
N THR A 387 -4.10 -0.88 -11.17
CA THR A 387 -4.89 -2.11 -11.20
C THR A 387 -4.06 -3.26 -11.74
N LEU A 388 -4.14 -4.40 -11.09
CA LEU A 388 -3.40 -5.61 -11.45
C LEU A 388 -4.29 -6.83 -11.31
N GLU A 389 -3.86 -7.92 -11.92
CA GLU A 389 -4.44 -9.23 -11.65
C GLU A 389 -4.22 -9.63 -10.20
N PRO A 390 -5.10 -10.46 -9.62
CA PRO A 390 -4.93 -10.98 -8.27
C PRO A 390 -3.54 -11.59 -8.07
N ILE A 391 -2.99 -11.49 -6.87
CA ILE A 391 -1.68 -12.07 -6.52
C ILE A 391 -1.70 -13.59 -6.75
N ILE A 392 -2.82 -14.23 -6.43
CA ILE A 392 -3.06 -15.66 -6.62
C ILE A 392 -4.36 -15.80 -7.40
N ASP A 393 -4.33 -16.48 -8.52
CA ASP A 393 -5.52 -16.87 -9.28
C ASP A 393 -6.11 -18.14 -8.64
N GLY A 394 -6.92 -17.97 -7.60
CA GLY A 394 -7.49 -19.07 -6.82
C GLY A 394 -8.83 -19.56 -7.40
N PHE A 395 -9.11 -20.86 -7.29
CA PHE A 395 -10.43 -21.40 -7.59
C PHE A 395 -11.44 -21.00 -6.48
N ILE A 396 -12.47 -20.25 -6.83
CA ILE A 396 -13.55 -19.88 -5.92
C ILE A 396 -14.82 -20.60 -6.35
N LEU A 397 -15.34 -21.48 -5.48
CA LEU A 397 -16.56 -22.22 -5.75
C LEU A 397 -17.73 -21.26 -6.01
N ASP A 398 -18.56 -21.57 -7.02
CA ASP A 398 -19.70 -20.76 -7.48
C ASP A 398 -19.36 -19.38 -8.07
N SER A 399 -18.08 -19.05 -8.26
CA SER A 399 -17.69 -17.88 -9.05
C SER A 399 -17.70 -18.20 -10.55
N THR A 400 -18.34 -17.34 -11.34
CA THR A 400 -18.35 -17.47 -12.81
C THR A 400 -17.01 -17.08 -13.44
N LEU A 401 -16.17 -16.37 -12.72
CA LEU A 401 -14.87 -15.89 -13.18
C LEU A 401 -13.73 -16.77 -12.64
N TYR A 402 -13.76 -17.10 -11.35
CA TYR A 402 -12.71 -17.83 -10.64
C TYR A 402 -13.11 -19.27 -10.25
N GLY A 403 -14.30 -19.72 -10.61
CA GLY A 403 -14.82 -21.07 -10.34
C GLY A 403 -14.86 -21.96 -11.58
N VAL A 404 -14.12 -21.63 -12.62
CA VAL A 404 -14.10 -22.41 -13.87
C VAL A 404 -13.01 -23.47 -13.78
N LEU A 405 -13.43 -24.75 -13.81
CA LEU A 405 -12.51 -25.90 -13.88
C LEU A 405 -11.60 -25.78 -15.10
N ASP A 406 -10.35 -26.14 -14.97
CA ASP A 406 -9.27 -26.07 -15.96
C ASP A 406 -8.73 -24.65 -16.26
N THR A 407 -9.31 -23.59 -15.64
CA THR A 407 -8.84 -22.21 -15.80
C THR A 407 -8.34 -21.62 -14.49
N SER A 408 -8.96 -21.98 -13.36
CA SER A 408 -8.60 -21.47 -12.03
C SER A 408 -7.82 -22.50 -11.23
N VAL A 409 -6.79 -22.05 -10.51
CA VAL A 409 -5.91 -22.91 -9.72
C VAL A 409 -6.56 -23.21 -8.37
N LEU A 410 -6.62 -24.47 -7.97
CA LEU A 410 -6.98 -24.84 -6.61
C LEU A 410 -5.92 -24.30 -5.64
N ALA A 411 -6.32 -23.47 -4.71
CA ALA A 411 -5.45 -23.05 -3.62
C ALA A 411 -5.21 -24.22 -2.65
N TYR A 412 -3.97 -24.53 -2.38
CA TYR A 412 -3.54 -25.57 -1.44
C TYR A 412 -3.22 -24.96 -0.08
#